data_1a2aa563496ab5514bfe1d81e7304022
#
_entry.id   1a2aa563496ab5514bfe1d81e7304022
#
_cell.length_a   1.000
_cell.length_b   1.000
_cell.length_c   1.000
_cell.angle_alpha   90.00
_cell.angle_beta   90.00
_cell.angle_gamma   90.00
#
_symmetry.space_group_name_H-M   'P 1'
#
loop_
_entity.id
_entity.type
_entity.pdbx_description
1 polymer ?
#
loop_
_entity_poly.entity_id
_entity_poly.type
_entity_poly.pdbx_seq_one_letter_code
_entity_poly.pdbx_strand_id
1 'polypeptide(L)'
;MTSKSPARSCDDMDEAALSYAEVKALAAGNPLIKEKMDLDVQLTRLKTLKAAHDSQRYELENKIAIGFPAEIRKCKEQIENATVDASTVKEHSVVDADGKDVFCIQLEKKVYYEKEPAGKALLGLLGLALNSEKPVPIGHFKGMELQIQHLPFGNEYHARLAGSGTYSTQLGADVLGNLTRLSNLANGIEPSIEKTRNMQIQLEQQLASAEEEVKRPFPQATELTEKSKRLAVLEGLLNMNDKDIVTDTEPEQQCQIDNRQRGQEER
;
A
#
# COMPACT_ATOMS: atom_id res chain seq x y z
N MET A 1 15.91 -4.11 -18.20
CA MET A 1 14.80 -4.20 -19.19
C MET A 1 13.52 -4.46 -18.41
N THR A 2 12.75 -3.42 -18.16
CA THR A 2 11.48 -3.51 -17.42
C THR A 2 10.37 -3.78 -18.42
N SER A 3 9.85 -5.01 -18.39
CA SER A 3 8.64 -5.38 -19.11
C SER A 3 7.44 -4.66 -18.45
N LYS A 4 6.97 -3.58 -19.06
CA LYS A 4 5.66 -3.01 -18.76
C LYS A 4 4.62 -3.97 -19.32
N SER A 5 3.92 -4.69 -18.46
CA SER A 5 2.68 -5.35 -18.85
C SER A 5 1.72 -4.28 -19.41
N PRO A 6 1.17 -4.46 -20.61
CA PRO A 6 0.17 -3.54 -21.12
C PRO A 6 -1.02 -3.56 -20.16
N ALA A 7 -1.51 -2.36 -19.80
CA ALA A 7 -2.79 -2.24 -19.11
C ALA A 7 -3.83 -2.92 -19.99
N ARG A 8 -4.45 -4.00 -19.49
CA ARG A 8 -5.60 -4.61 -20.14
C ARG A 8 -6.67 -3.54 -20.22
N SER A 9 -7.02 -3.15 -21.45
CA SER A 9 -8.15 -2.26 -21.66
C SER A 9 -9.42 -2.98 -21.21
N CYS A 10 -10.34 -2.24 -20.64
CA CYS A 10 -11.62 -2.75 -20.15
C CYS A 10 -12.56 -3.21 -21.31
N ASP A 11 -12.04 -3.27 -22.54
CA ASP A 11 -12.76 -3.66 -23.75
C ASP A 11 -12.79 -5.18 -23.99
N ASP A 12 -12.03 -5.97 -23.23
CA ASP A 12 -12.09 -7.44 -23.23
C ASP A 12 -13.13 -7.99 -22.24
N MET A 13 -14.29 -7.33 -22.15
CA MET A 13 -15.43 -7.95 -21.47
C MET A 13 -16.06 -8.94 -22.45
N ASP A 14 -16.05 -10.21 -22.07
CA ASP A 14 -16.70 -11.30 -22.75
C ASP A 14 -17.99 -10.83 -23.40
N GLU A 15 -18.06 -10.86 -24.74
CA GLU A 15 -19.31 -10.82 -25.47
C GLU A 15 -20.13 -11.99 -24.93
N ALA A 16 -21.09 -11.69 -24.07
CA ALA A 16 -22.00 -12.69 -23.55
C ALA A 16 -22.63 -13.37 -24.76
N ALA A 17 -22.32 -14.66 -24.95
CA ALA A 17 -22.82 -15.41 -26.08
C ALA A 17 -24.34 -15.31 -26.07
N LEU A 18 -24.92 -14.67 -27.11
CA LEU A 18 -26.35 -14.51 -27.27
C LEU A 18 -26.99 -15.87 -27.30
N SER A 19 -28.06 -16.06 -26.54
CA SER A 19 -28.87 -17.26 -26.66
C SER A 19 -29.47 -17.36 -28.08
N TYR A 20 -29.77 -18.55 -28.55
CA TYR A 20 -30.37 -18.75 -29.86
C TYR A 20 -31.67 -17.94 -30.07
N ALA A 21 -32.46 -17.78 -29.01
CA ALA A 21 -33.67 -16.95 -29.01
C ALA A 21 -33.37 -15.48 -29.21
N GLU A 22 -32.33 -14.95 -28.57
CA GLU A 22 -31.89 -13.56 -28.73
C GLU A 22 -31.34 -13.30 -30.14
N VAL A 23 -30.55 -14.22 -30.71
CA VAL A 23 -30.08 -14.12 -32.10
C VAL A 23 -31.25 -14.11 -33.08
N LYS A 24 -32.25 -15.00 -32.91
CA LYS A 24 -33.45 -15.08 -33.75
C LYS A 24 -34.30 -13.81 -33.66
N ALA A 25 -34.49 -13.28 -32.47
CA ALA A 25 -35.26 -12.08 -32.25
C ALA A 25 -34.53 -10.81 -32.67
N LEU A 26 -33.19 -10.76 -32.58
CA LEU A 26 -32.39 -9.69 -33.16
C LEU A 26 -32.49 -9.68 -34.68
N ALA A 27 -32.46 -10.85 -35.32
CA ALA A 27 -32.66 -11.02 -36.74
C ALA A 27 -34.11 -10.61 -37.19
N ALA A 28 -35.09 -10.79 -36.31
CA ALA A 28 -36.46 -10.31 -36.50
C ALA A 28 -36.65 -8.81 -36.24
N GLY A 29 -35.61 -8.07 -35.81
CA GLY A 29 -35.67 -6.64 -35.57
C GLY A 29 -36.41 -6.23 -34.29
N ASN A 30 -36.48 -7.10 -33.29
CA ASN A 30 -37.14 -6.78 -32.02
C ASN A 30 -36.37 -5.71 -31.22
N PRO A 31 -36.92 -4.49 -31.04
CA PRO A 31 -36.23 -3.40 -30.36
C PRO A 31 -35.99 -3.67 -28.87
N LEU A 32 -36.79 -4.53 -28.22
CA LEU A 32 -36.64 -4.85 -26.79
C LEU A 32 -35.36 -5.64 -26.51
N ILE A 33 -34.90 -6.44 -27.46
CA ILE A 33 -33.66 -7.20 -27.31
C ILE A 33 -32.45 -6.30 -27.42
N LYS A 34 -32.46 -5.34 -28.35
CA LYS A 34 -31.41 -4.32 -28.43
C LYS A 34 -31.33 -3.51 -27.15
N GLU A 35 -32.48 -3.06 -26.62
CA GLU A 35 -32.55 -2.32 -25.36
C GLU A 35 -31.99 -3.18 -24.20
N LYS A 36 -32.33 -4.48 -24.14
CA LYS A 36 -31.77 -5.41 -23.13
C LYS A 36 -30.25 -5.48 -23.20
N MET A 37 -29.68 -5.70 -24.38
CA MET A 37 -28.25 -5.80 -24.59
C MET A 37 -27.53 -4.51 -24.18
N ASP A 38 -28.04 -3.34 -24.58
CA ASP A 38 -27.48 -2.05 -24.21
C ASP A 38 -27.51 -1.85 -22.68
N LEU A 39 -28.60 -2.28 -22.02
CA LEU A 39 -28.74 -2.23 -20.56
C LEU A 39 -27.79 -3.20 -19.86
N ASP A 40 -27.59 -4.41 -20.37
CA ASP A 40 -26.66 -5.39 -19.81
C ASP A 40 -25.22 -4.87 -19.81
N VAL A 41 -24.78 -4.28 -20.91
CA VAL A 41 -23.45 -3.64 -20.99
C VAL A 41 -23.32 -2.49 -19.99
N GLN A 42 -24.33 -1.61 -19.93
CA GLN A 42 -24.31 -0.48 -19.01
C GLN A 42 -24.35 -0.92 -17.54
N LEU A 43 -25.14 -1.94 -17.20
CA LEU A 43 -25.21 -2.51 -15.86
C LEU A 43 -23.91 -3.20 -15.45
N THR A 44 -23.29 -3.93 -16.36
CA THR A 44 -22.00 -4.57 -16.11
C THR A 44 -20.95 -3.51 -15.78
N ARG A 45 -20.89 -2.43 -16.56
CA ARG A 45 -20.02 -1.29 -16.28
C ARG A 45 -20.31 -0.65 -14.92
N LEU A 46 -21.56 -0.38 -14.60
CA LEU A 46 -21.97 0.21 -13.31
C LEU A 46 -21.67 -0.72 -12.13
N LYS A 47 -21.87 -2.03 -12.28
CA LYS A 47 -21.51 -3.04 -11.28
C LYS A 47 -19.99 -3.07 -11.04
N THR A 48 -19.19 -3.01 -12.10
CA THR A 48 -17.72 -2.93 -11.99
C THR A 48 -17.28 -1.66 -11.27
N LEU A 49 -17.87 -0.50 -11.62
CA LEU A 49 -17.57 0.77 -10.94
C LEU A 49 -17.98 0.72 -9.45
N LYS A 50 -19.13 0.11 -9.14
CA LYS A 50 -19.57 -0.08 -7.76
C LYS A 50 -18.60 -0.99 -6.98
N ALA A 51 -18.19 -2.11 -7.56
CA ALA A 51 -17.23 -3.02 -6.93
C ALA A 51 -15.89 -2.32 -6.66
N ALA A 52 -15.40 -1.51 -7.60
CA ALA A 52 -14.19 -0.71 -7.40
C ALA A 52 -14.37 0.33 -6.26
N HIS A 53 -15.50 1.02 -6.24
CA HIS A 53 -15.84 1.97 -5.17
C HIS A 53 -15.92 1.29 -3.81
N ASP A 54 -16.59 0.13 -3.72
CA ASP A 54 -16.72 -0.63 -2.47
C ASP A 54 -15.36 -1.16 -1.99
N SER A 55 -14.48 -1.58 -2.91
CA SER A 55 -13.10 -1.97 -2.59
C SER A 55 -12.27 -0.79 -2.05
N GLN A 56 -12.33 0.36 -2.71
CA GLN A 56 -11.65 1.58 -2.25
C GLN A 56 -12.16 2.02 -0.87
N ARG A 57 -13.47 1.95 -0.65
CA ARG A 57 -14.07 2.24 0.65
C ARG A 57 -13.56 1.31 1.74
N TYR A 58 -13.49 0.02 1.47
CA TYR A 58 -12.96 -0.97 2.41
C TYR A 58 -11.48 -0.71 2.75
N GLU A 59 -10.65 -0.41 1.76
CA GLU A 59 -9.24 -0.05 1.98
C GLU A 59 -9.13 1.22 2.84
N LEU A 60 -9.98 2.21 2.59
CA LEU A 60 -10.00 3.46 3.35
C LEU A 60 -10.47 3.23 4.79
N GLU A 61 -11.51 2.42 5.01
CA GLU A 61 -11.98 1.99 6.34
C GLU A 61 -10.85 1.31 7.12
N ASN A 62 -10.07 0.44 6.48
CA ASN A 62 -8.92 -0.22 7.10
C ASN A 62 -7.79 0.76 7.44
N LYS A 63 -7.50 1.74 6.57
CA LYS A 63 -6.55 2.81 6.87
C LYS A 63 -7.01 3.68 8.04
N ILE A 64 -8.31 4.01 8.13
CA ILE A 64 -8.90 4.77 9.25
C ILE A 64 -8.78 3.97 10.56
N ALA A 65 -9.10 2.68 10.53
CA ALA A 65 -9.12 1.86 11.74
C ALA A 65 -7.73 1.52 12.27
N ILE A 66 -6.77 1.26 11.38
CA ILE A 66 -5.46 0.71 11.76
C ILE A 66 -4.31 1.61 11.28
N GLY A 67 -4.30 2.00 10.01
CA GLY A 67 -3.18 2.68 9.37
C GLY A 67 -2.86 4.03 10.01
N PHE A 68 -3.76 4.99 9.90
CA PHE A 68 -3.56 6.34 10.44
C PHE A 68 -3.31 6.37 11.95
N PRO A 69 -4.07 5.64 12.80
CA PRO A 69 -3.79 5.62 14.24
C PRO A 69 -2.39 5.07 14.57
N ALA A 70 -1.93 4.06 13.85
CA ALA A 70 -0.59 3.50 14.05
C ALA A 70 0.51 4.50 13.67
N GLU A 71 0.37 5.18 12.53
CA GLU A 71 1.34 6.18 12.08
C GLU A 71 1.34 7.41 12.99
N ILE A 72 0.19 7.91 13.42
CA ILE A 72 0.07 9.03 14.37
C ILE A 72 0.73 8.66 15.71
N ARG A 73 0.50 7.45 16.23
CA ARG A 73 1.15 6.97 17.45
C ARG A 73 2.66 6.93 17.28
N LYS A 74 3.16 6.41 16.15
CA LYS A 74 4.58 6.39 15.84
C LYS A 74 5.19 7.79 15.79
N CYS A 75 4.49 8.76 15.21
CA CYS A 75 4.93 10.16 15.23
C CYS A 75 5.02 10.71 16.65
N LYS A 76 4.03 10.43 17.52
CA LYS A 76 4.06 10.85 18.92
C LYS A 76 5.24 10.26 19.68
N GLU A 77 5.47 8.97 19.57
CA GLU A 77 6.62 8.28 20.16
C GLU A 77 7.96 8.85 19.66
N GLN A 78 8.06 9.15 18.38
CA GLN A 78 9.24 9.78 17.80
C GLN A 78 9.47 11.21 18.35
N ILE A 79 8.42 12.00 18.52
CA ILE A 79 8.49 13.35 19.09
C ILE A 79 8.95 13.28 20.56
N GLU A 80 8.35 12.38 21.35
CA GLU A 80 8.71 12.17 22.75
C GLU A 80 10.18 11.76 22.88
N ASN A 81 10.60 10.73 22.16
CA ASN A 81 11.99 10.25 22.18
C ASN A 81 12.97 11.34 21.72
N ALA A 82 12.67 12.02 20.60
CA ALA A 82 13.53 13.09 20.09
C ALA A 82 13.61 14.29 21.05
N THR A 83 12.56 14.58 21.82
CA THR A 83 12.56 15.65 22.82
C THR A 83 13.51 15.34 23.98
N VAL A 84 13.48 14.10 24.48
CA VAL A 84 14.41 13.64 25.52
C VAL A 84 15.85 13.66 25.00
N ASP A 85 16.07 13.13 23.78
CA ASP A 85 17.41 13.04 23.21
C ASP A 85 17.99 14.42 22.86
N ALA A 86 17.16 15.37 22.38
CA ALA A 86 17.57 16.75 22.16
C ALA A 86 18.01 17.44 23.45
N SER A 87 17.31 17.18 24.56
CA SER A 87 17.71 17.67 25.88
C SER A 87 19.06 17.07 26.30
N THR A 88 19.23 15.75 26.13
CA THR A 88 20.49 15.05 26.40
C THR A 88 21.64 15.62 25.58
N VAL A 89 21.44 15.85 24.29
CA VAL A 89 22.46 16.46 23.41
C VAL A 89 22.84 17.86 23.89
N LYS A 90 21.87 18.69 24.30
CA LYS A 90 22.14 20.04 24.85
C LYS A 90 22.90 20.00 26.14
N GLU A 91 22.52 19.15 27.09
CA GLU A 91 23.16 19.00 28.39
C GLU A 91 24.62 18.52 28.29
N HIS A 92 24.93 17.66 27.31
CA HIS A 92 26.26 17.11 27.10
C HIS A 92 27.05 17.82 26.00
N SER A 93 26.52 18.91 25.42
CA SER A 93 27.28 19.76 24.52
C SER A 93 28.21 20.64 25.34
N VAL A 94 29.51 20.51 25.09
CA VAL A 94 30.55 21.35 25.72
C VAL A 94 30.63 22.65 24.91
N VAL A 95 30.45 23.78 25.56
CA VAL A 95 30.62 25.11 24.96
C VAL A 95 31.82 25.81 25.50
N ASP A 96 32.56 26.54 24.67
CA ASP A 96 33.66 27.38 25.06
C ASP A 96 33.17 28.70 25.68
N ALA A 97 34.14 29.55 26.11
CA ALA A 97 33.83 30.85 26.69
C ALA A 97 33.09 31.81 25.73
N ASP A 98 33.16 31.57 24.41
CA ASP A 98 32.49 32.32 23.34
C ASP A 98 31.12 31.69 22.97
N GLY A 99 30.67 30.61 23.65
CA GLY A 99 29.43 29.92 23.41
C GLY A 99 29.42 29.02 22.17
N LYS A 100 30.60 28.67 21.62
CA LYS A 100 30.71 27.74 20.49
C LYS A 100 30.79 26.30 20.98
N ASP A 101 30.15 25.41 20.25
CA ASP A 101 30.15 23.95 20.51
C ASP A 101 31.58 23.40 20.34
N VAL A 102 32.17 22.92 21.43
CA VAL A 102 33.48 22.27 21.44
C VAL A 102 33.31 20.81 21.12
N PHE A 103 34.02 20.34 20.11
CA PHE A 103 33.98 18.93 19.74
C PHE A 103 34.53 18.05 20.86
N CYS A 104 33.75 17.08 21.29
CA CYS A 104 34.13 16.06 22.25
C CYS A 104 33.47 14.74 21.88
N ILE A 105 34.24 13.66 21.77
CA ILE A 105 33.74 12.32 21.53
C ILE A 105 34.51 11.30 22.35
N GLN A 106 33.81 10.36 22.94
CA GLN A 106 34.41 9.22 23.61
C GLN A 106 34.33 8.01 22.69
N LEU A 107 35.48 7.42 22.37
CA LEU A 107 35.59 6.16 21.65
C LEU A 107 36.28 5.14 22.54
N GLU A 108 35.63 4.00 22.80
CA GLU A 108 36.01 3.02 23.79
C GLU A 108 36.24 3.68 25.16
N LYS A 109 37.46 3.72 25.62
CA LYS A 109 37.88 4.31 26.93
C LYS A 109 38.54 5.67 26.79
N LYS A 110 38.74 6.19 25.57
CA LYS A 110 39.49 7.42 25.31
C LYS A 110 38.57 8.55 24.84
N VAL A 111 38.78 9.72 25.41
CA VAL A 111 38.09 10.95 25.01
C VAL A 111 38.99 11.75 24.05
N TYR A 112 38.35 12.23 22.96
CA TYR A 112 39.00 13.02 21.92
C TYR A 112 38.34 14.39 21.84
N TYR A 113 39.16 15.44 21.83
CA TYR A 113 38.74 16.83 21.66
C TYR A 113 39.11 17.39 20.27
N GLU A 114 39.94 16.66 19.53
CA GLU A 114 40.32 17.00 18.17
C GLU A 114 39.68 16.06 17.16
N LYS A 115 39.17 16.63 16.07
CA LYS A 115 38.42 15.88 15.06
C LYS A 115 39.29 14.87 14.31
N GLU A 116 40.54 15.25 13.95
CA GLU A 116 41.37 14.36 13.11
C GLU A 116 41.78 13.05 13.82
N PRO A 117 42.31 13.08 15.07
CA PRO A 117 42.61 11.84 15.80
C PRO A 117 41.33 11.02 16.09
N ALA A 118 40.21 11.67 16.42
CA ALA A 118 38.95 11.02 16.67
C ALA A 118 38.43 10.27 15.43
N GLY A 119 38.48 10.90 14.27
CA GLY A 119 38.00 10.28 13.03
C GLY A 119 38.88 9.12 12.55
N LYS A 120 40.21 9.20 12.76
CA LYS A 120 41.12 8.07 12.52
C LYS A 120 40.81 6.89 13.46
N ALA A 121 40.53 7.18 14.73
CA ALA A 121 40.12 6.16 15.69
C ALA A 121 38.78 5.54 15.32
N LEU A 122 37.80 6.35 14.93
CA LEU A 122 36.48 5.87 14.45
C LEU A 122 36.64 4.91 13.27
N LEU A 123 37.41 5.27 12.25
CA LEU A 123 37.67 4.39 11.10
C LEU A 123 38.37 3.10 11.50
N GLY A 124 39.28 3.13 12.46
CA GLY A 124 39.95 1.95 13.00
C GLY A 124 39.01 0.95 13.69
N LEU A 125 37.89 1.44 14.22
CA LEU A 125 36.90 0.62 14.90
C LEU A 125 35.84 -0.04 13.92
N LEU A 126 35.80 0.37 12.66
CA LEU A 126 34.81 -0.18 11.70
C LEU A 126 34.92 -1.70 11.53
N GLY A 127 36.15 -2.25 11.66
CA GLY A 127 36.38 -3.69 11.60
C GLY A 127 35.60 -4.51 12.62
N LEU A 128 35.24 -3.91 13.77
CA LEU A 128 34.50 -4.59 14.84
C LEU A 128 33.06 -4.96 14.39
N ALA A 129 32.50 -4.20 13.46
CA ALA A 129 31.13 -4.43 12.96
C ALA A 129 31.05 -5.44 11.82
N LEU A 130 32.17 -5.81 11.18
CA LEU A 130 32.22 -6.68 10.00
C LEU A 130 31.52 -8.04 10.21
N ASN A 131 31.67 -8.62 11.38
CA ASN A 131 31.17 -9.96 11.71
C ASN A 131 29.96 -9.93 12.65
N SER A 132 29.37 -8.75 12.87
CA SER A 132 28.24 -8.58 13.78
C SER A 132 26.96 -8.26 13.02
N GLU A 133 25.92 -9.04 13.25
CA GLU A 133 24.57 -8.75 12.73
C GLU A 133 23.90 -7.59 13.47
N LYS A 134 24.36 -7.31 14.70
CA LYS A 134 23.82 -6.26 15.56
C LYS A 134 24.76 -5.06 15.60
N PRO A 135 24.23 -3.85 15.83
CA PRO A 135 25.06 -2.68 16.06
C PRO A 135 26.03 -2.90 17.23
N VAL A 136 27.28 -2.53 17.03
CA VAL A 136 28.36 -2.69 18.03
C VAL A 136 28.59 -1.35 18.72
N PRO A 137 28.44 -1.26 20.05
CA PRO A 137 28.72 -0.03 20.78
C PRO A 137 30.24 0.24 20.78
N ILE A 138 30.62 1.47 20.45
CA ILE A 138 32.03 1.90 20.37
C ILE A 138 32.37 3.10 21.25
N GLY A 139 31.37 3.73 21.86
CA GLY A 139 31.59 4.90 22.71
C GLY A 139 30.36 5.75 22.93
N HIS A 140 30.58 7.04 23.18
CA HIS A 140 29.52 8.01 23.43
C HIS A 140 29.79 9.31 22.67
N PHE A 141 28.74 9.94 22.19
CA PHE A 141 28.78 11.24 21.55
C PHE A 141 27.60 12.09 22.01
N LYS A 142 27.86 13.27 22.60
CA LYS A 142 26.86 14.20 23.13
C LYS A 142 25.83 13.51 24.05
N GLY A 143 26.31 12.64 24.97
CA GLY A 143 25.49 11.93 25.95
C GLY A 143 24.78 10.68 25.43
N MET A 144 24.80 10.43 24.12
CA MET A 144 24.18 9.26 23.50
C MET A 144 25.20 8.17 23.23
N GLU A 145 24.79 6.89 23.30
CA GLU A 145 25.62 5.77 22.94
C GLU A 145 25.92 5.77 21.44
N LEU A 146 27.19 5.72 21.07
CA LEU A 146 27.64 5.62 19.68
C LEU A 146 27.89 4.15 19.32
N GLN A 147 27.18 3.68 18.31
CA GLN A 147 27.28 2.32 17.78
C GLN A 147 27.67 2.35 16.31
N ILE A 148 28.32 1.27 15.84
CA ILE A 148 28.57 1.05 14.41
C ILE A 148 27.81 -0.20 13.95
N GLN A 149 27.28 -0.14 12.73
CA GLN A 149 26.63 -1.27 12.07
C GLN A 149 27.20 -1.40 10.66
N HIS A 150 27.56 -2.62 10.28
CA HIS A 150 27.88 -2.97 8.90
C HIS A 150 26.63 -3.53 8.22
N LEU A 151 26.31 -2.97 7.06
CA LEU A 151 25.22 -3.47 6.20
C LEU A 151 25.84 -4.27 5.05
N PRO A 152 25.69 -5.61 5.02
CA PRO A 152 26.31 -6.46 4.00
C PRO A 152 25.84 -6.10 2.58
N PHE A 153 24.58 -5.72 2.43
CA PHE A 153 24.03 -5.20 1.18
C PHE A 153 24.59 -3.80 0.92
N GLY A 154 25.54 -3.68 -0.02
CA GLY A 154 26.21 -2.44 -0.36
C GLY A 154 27.56 -2.24 0.34
N ASN A 155 27.96 -3.11 1.26
CA ASN A 155 29.23 -3.01 2.03
C ASN A 155 29.38 -1.63 2.70
N GLU A 156 28.30 -1.19 3.35
CA GLU A 156 28.20 0.14 3.96
C GLU A 156 28.31 0.08 5.48
N TYR A 157 28.99 1.09 6.03
CA TYR A 157 29.05 1.28 7.47
C TYR A 157 28.16 2.44 7.90
N HIS A 158 27.39 2.23 8.95
CA HIS A 158 26.52 3.23 9.53
C HIS A 158 26.92 3.50 10.98
N ALA A 159 27.06 4.77 11.33
CA ALA A 159 27.10 5.19 12.72
C ALA A 159 25.67 5.40 13.22
N ARG A 160 25.41 4.94 14.44
CA ARG A 160 24.11 5.08 15.11
C ARG A 160 24.33 5.76 16.45
N LEU A 161 23.48 6.76 16.74
CA LEU A 161 23.32 7.34 18.05
C LEU A 161 22.08 6.74 18.70
N ALA A 162 22.26 6.02 19.78
CA ALA A 162 21.20 5.38 20.54
C ALA A 162 20.97 6.15 21.85
N GLY A 163 19.77 6.70 21.96
CA GLY A 163 19.22 7.33 23.15
C GLY A 163 17.86 6.75 23.44
N SER A 164 16.86 7.59 23.71
CA SER A 164 15.44 7.20 23.74
C SER A 164 14.97 6.82 22.35
N GLY A 165 15.44 7.53 21.32
CA GLY A 165 15.32 7.16 19.92
C GLY A 165 16.62 6.57 19.36
N THR A 166 16.61 6.31 18.05
CA THR A 166 17.78 5.85 17.32
C THR A 166 17.94 6.65 16.05
N TYR A 167 19.12 7.21 15.85
CA TYR A 167 19.47 8.04 14.71
C TYR A 167 20.68 7.44 14.00
N SER A 168 20.68 7.43 12.67
CA SER A 168 21.77 6.81 11.91
C SER A 168 22.25 7.69 10.76
N THR A 169 23.53 7.57 10.44
CA THR A 169 24.16 8.20 9.28
C THR A 169 25.18 7.25 8.67
N GLN A 170 25.30 7.28 7.35
CA GLN A 170 26.30 6.49 6.63
C GLN A 170 27.70 7.06 6.87
N LEU A 171 28.66 6.18 7.11
CA LEU A 171 30.09 6.50 7.20
C LEU A 171 30.76 6.25 5.85
N GLY A 172 31.67 7.13 5.49
CA GLY A 172 32.51 7.02 4.28
C GLY A 172 33.99 6.88 4.63
N ALA A 173 34.83 6.97 3.62
CA ALA A 173 36.30 6.92 3.79
C ALA A 173 36.89 8.22 4.36
N ASP A 174 36.16 9.32 4.32
CA ASP A 174 36.62 10.63 4.79
C ASP A 174 36.53 10.76 6.31
N VAL A 175 37.69 10.92 6.93
CA VAL A 175 37.91 11.06 8.39
C VAL A 175 37.09 12.21 8.97
N LEU A 176 37.22 13.42 8.42
CA LEU A 176 36.58 14.61 8.93
C LEU A 176 35.09 14.68 8.55
N GLY A 177 34.77 14.21 7.35
CA GLY A 177 33.39 14.13 6.85
C GLY A 177 32.51 13.21 7.71
N ASN A 178 33.05 12.12 8.23
CA ASN A 178 32.33 11.23 9.13
C ASN A 178 31.93 11.92 10.45
N LEU A 179 32.86 12.68 11.04
CA LEU A 179 32.58 13.43 12.27
C LEU A 179 31.61 14.60 12.03
N THR A 180 31.70 15.23 10.86
CA THR A 180 30.74 16.27 10.45
C THR A 180 29.33 15.67 10.30
N ARG A 181 29.21 14.50 9.67
CA ARG A 181 27.91 13.78 9.56
C ARG A 181 27.38 13.42 10.94
N LEU A 182 28.23 12.93 11.84
CA LEU A 182 27.85 12.61 13.21
C LEU A 182 27.36 13.84 13.99
N SER A 183 28.09 14.97 13.87
CA SER A 183 27.67 16.24 14.47
C SER A 183 26.32 16.74 13.89
N ASN A 184 26.16 16.65 12.57
CA ASN A 184 24.91 17.03 11.92
C ASN A 184 23.76 16.12 12.34
N LEU A 185 24.02 14.82 12.54
CA LEU A 185 23.02 13.88 13.03
C LEU A 185 22.50 14.28 14.41
N ALA A 186 23.39 14.52 15.35
CA ALA A 186 23.04 14.94 16.71
C ALA A 186 22.34 16.30 16.73
N ASN A 187 22.86 17.28 16.01
CA ASN A 187 22.26 18.62 15.93
C ASN A 187 20.94 18.64 15.13
N GLY A 188 20.69 17.64 14.29
CA GLY A 188 19.48 17.47 13.53
C GLY A 188 18.29 16.90 14.30
N ILE A 189 18.52 16.41 15.54
CA ILE A 189 17.45 15.80 16.37
C ILE A 189 16.38 16.84 16.71
N GLU A 190 16.77 18.00 17.21
CA GLU A 190 15.83 19.07 17.58
C GLU A 190 14.99 19.58 16.38
N PRO A 191 15.58 19.93 15.22
CA PRO A 191 14.79 20.28 14.05
C PRO A 191 13.88 19.17 13.54
N SER A 192 14.21 17.90 13.79
CA SER A 192 13.39 16.76 13.38
C SER A 192 12.06 16.69 14.13
N ILE A 193 11.99 17.21 15.36
CA ILE A 193 10.78 17.27 16.18
C ILE A 193 9.69 18.06 15.45
N GLU A 194 10.01 19.25 14.97
CA GLU A 194 9.05 20.10 14.25
C GLU A 194 8.61 19.47 12.94
N LYS A 195 9.53 18.85 12.22
CA LYS A 195 9.20 18.10 10.99
C LYS A 195 8.23 16.94 11.26
N THR A 196 8.47 16.17 12.33
CA THR A 196 7.60 15.05 12.71
C THR A 196 6.25 15.53 13.22
N ARG A 197 6.21 16.67 13.93
CA ARG A 197 4.96 17.31 14.37
C ARG A 197 4.10 17.74 13.19
N ASN A 198 4.70 18.36 12.18
CA ASN A 198 3.99 18.74 10.94
C ASN A 198 3.47 17.51 10.19
N MET A 199 4.24 16.42 10.17
CA MET A 199 3.78 15.16 9.60
C MET A 199 2.59 14.57 10.37
N GLN A 200 2.62 14.62 11.71
CA GLN A 200 1.48 14.20 12.53
C GLN A 200 0.22 15.00 12.21
N ILE A 201 0.32 16.33 12.11
CA ILE A 201 -0.82 17.20 11.75
C ILE A 201 -1.39 16.83 10.37
N GLN A 202 -0.52 16.56 9.39
CA GLN A 202 -0.95 16.13 8.07
C GLN A 202 -1.67 14.79 8.10
N LEU A 203 -1.21 13.82 8.88
CA LEU A 203 -1.87 12.52 9.06
C LEU A 203 -3.24 12.66 9.73
N GLU A 204 -3.35 13.54 10.73
CA GLU A 204 -4.64 13.83 11.39
C GLU A 204 -5.64 14.48 10.43
N GLN A 205 -5.17 15.38 9.55
CA GLN A 205 -6.01 15.98 8.50
C GLN A 205 -6.43 14.95 7.45
N GLN A 206 -5.53 14.05 7.05
CA GLN A 206 -5.84 12.96 6.12
C GLN A 206 -6.85 11.99 6.73
N LEU A 207 -6.72 11.65 8.00
CA LEU A 207 -7.69 10.83 8.72
C LEU A 207 -9.08 11.47 8.71
N ALA A 208 -9.20 12.75 9.07
CA ALA A 208 -10.47 13.48 9.05
C ALA A 208 -11.09 13.51 7.64
N SER A 209 -10.28 13.74 6.61
CA SER A 209 -10.74 13.73 5.21
C SER A 209 -11.21 12.34 4.76
N ALA A 210 -10.49 11.28 5.18
CA ALA A 210 -10.85 9.90 4.89
C ALA A 210 -12.17 9.50 5.57
N GLU A 211 -12.39 9.91 6.81
CA GLU A 211 -13.64 9.69 7.54
C GLU A 211 -14.86 10.34 6.86
N GLU A 212 -14.66 11.49 6.23
CA GLU A 212 -15.71 12.16 5.44
C GLU A 212 -15.95 11.44 4.10
N GLU A 213 -14.89 10.96 3.46
CA GLU A 213 -14.98 10.28 2.16
C GLU A 213 -15.70 8.94 2.27
N VAL A 214 -15.42 8.15 3.31
CA VAL A 214 -16.08 6.86 3.57
C VAL A 214 -17.60 6.99 3.71
N LYS A 215 -18.09 8.13 4.22
CA LYS A 215 -19.54 8.38 4.37
C LYS A 215 -20.24 8.63 3.04
N ARG A 216 -19.51 8.91 1.96
CA ARG A 216 -20.12 9.22 0.66
C ARG A 216 -20.66 7.95 0.01
N PRO A 217 -21.94 7.94 -0.38
CA PRO A 217 -22.52 6.82 -1.09
C PRO A 217 -21.95 6.73 -2.51
N PHE A 218 -22.09 5.55 -3.12
CA PHE A 218 -21.74 5.37 -4.53
C PHE A 218 -22.51 6.38 -5.42
N PRO A 219 -21.83 7.23 -6.20
CA PRO A 219 -22.47 8.33 -6.92
C PRO A 219 -23.55 7.89 -7.93
N GLN A 220 -23.39 6.71 -8.51
CA GLN A 220 -24.28 6.16 -9.54
C GLN A 220 -25.25 5.09 -8.98
N ALA A 221 -25.50 5.08 -7.67
CA ALA A 221 -26.37 4.10 -7.02
C ALA A 221 -27.80 4.14 -7.56
N THR A 222 -28.35 5.33 -7.79
CA THR A 222 -29.70 5.54 -8.34
C THR A 222 -29.78 5.00 -9.77
N GLU A 223 -28.81 5.36 -10.63
CA GLU A 223 -28.74 4.90 -12.02
C GLU A 223 -28.66 3.36 -12.10
N LEU A 224 -27.80 2.76 -11.26
CA LEU A 224 -27.68 1.30 -11.17
C LEU A 224 -29.02 0.65 -10.81
N THR A 225 -29.75 1.23 -9.84
CA THR A 225 -31.04 0.71 -9.38
C THR A 225 -32.11 0.83 -10.46
N GLU A 226 -32.20 1.97 -11.14
CA GLU A 226 -33.19 2.22 -12.19
C GLU A 226 -32.98 1.29 -13.41
N LYS A 227 -31.71 1.19 -13.86
CA LYS A 227 -31.38 0.30 -14.99
C LYS A 227 -31.58 -1.17 -14.63
N SER A 228 -31.29 -1.59 -13.39
CA SER A 228 -31.56 -2.95 -12.93
C SER A 228 -33.06 -3.29 -12.93
N LYS A 229 -33.89 -2.35 -12.48
CA LYS A 229 -35.37 -2.50 -12.54
C LYS A 229 -35.85 -2.57 -13.97
N ARG A 230 -35.35 -1.74 -14.87
CA ARG A 230 -35.72 -1.74 -16.27
C ARG A 230 -35.37 -3.06 -16.97
N LEU A 231 -34.14 -3.57 -16.68
CA LEU A 231 -33.70 -4.87 -17.19
C LEU A 231 -34.63 -5.99 -16.74
N ALA A 232 -35.00 -6.06 -15.47
CA ALA A 232 -35.91 -7.08 -14.94
C ALA A 232 -37.30 -7.03 -15.60
N VAL A 233 -37.80 -5.84 -15.91
CA VAL A 233 -39.06 -5.67 -16.65
C VAL A 233 -38.95 -6.22 -18.10
N LEU A 234 -37.84 -5.89 -18.79
CA LEU A 234 -37.60 -6.39 -20.15
C LEU A 234 -37.45 -7.90 -20.20
N GLU A 235 -36.73 -8.50 -19.24
CA GLU A 235 -36.61 -9.96 -19.11
C GLU A 235 -37.98 -10.63 -18.90
N GLY A 236 -38.81 -10.04 -18.05
CA GLY A 236 -40.20 -10.50 -17.87
C GLY A 236 -41.03 -10.48 -19.17
N LEU A 237 -40.94 -9.39 -19.94
CA LEU A 237 -41.64 -9.24 -21.20
C LEU A 237 -41.12 -10.21 -22.27
N LEU A 238 -39.82 -10.42 -22.37
CA LEU A 238 -39.21 -11.34 -23.32
C LEU A 238 -39.52 -12.79 -22.99
N ASN A 239 -39.49 -13.18 -21.70
CA ASN A 239 -39.83 -14.52 -21.24
C ASN A 239 -41.33 -14.85 -21.43
N MET A 240 -42.23 -13.87 -21.39
CA MET A 240 -43.65 -14.05 -21.71
C MET A 240 -43.88 -14.30 -23.21
N ASN A 241 -43.18 -13.56 -24.07
CA ASN A 241 -43.23 -13.75 -25.52
C ASN A 241 -42.69 -15.11 -25.99
N ASP A 242 -41.67 -15.66 -25.29
CA ASP A 242 -41.14 -16.99 -25.61
C ASP A 242 -42.09 -18.12 -25.24
N LYS A 243 -42.94 -17.98 -24.23
CA LYS A 243 -43.95 -18.96 -23.84
C LYS A 243 -45.11 -19.02 -24.81
N ASP A 244 -45.49 -17.90 -25.43
CA ASP A 244 -46.56 -17.84 -26.40
C ASP A 244 -46.14 -18.43 -27.76
N ILE A 245 -44.85 -18.50 -28.08
CA ILE A 245 -44.31 -19.08 -29.31
C ILE A 245 -44.20 -20.62 -29.25
N VAL A 246 -44.12 -21.21 -28.06
CA VAL A 246 -43.95 -22.67 -27.87
C VAL A 246 -45.30 -23.42 -27.93
N THR A 247 -46.45 -22.72 -27.88
CA THR A 247 -47.78 -23.34 -27.90
C THR A 247 -48.34 -23.61 -29.30
N ASP A 248 -47.65 -23.22 -30.39
CA ASP A 248 -48.14 -23.38 -31.77
C ASP A 248 -47.34 -24.40 -32.61
N THR A 249 -46.69 -25.39 -31.99
CA THR A 249 -46.10 -26.52 -32.72
C THR A 249 -46.97 -27.77 -32.52
N GLU A 250 -47.68 -28.17 -33.56
CA GLU A 250 -48.44 -29.40 -33.64
C GLU A 250 -47.61 -30.64 -33.28
N PRO A 251 -48.27 -31.71 -32.76
CA PRO A 251 -47.55 -32.92 -32.35
C PRO A 251 -47.14 -33.73 -33.58
N GLU A 252 -45.87 -33.83 -33.85
CA GLU A 252 -45.31 -34.77 -34.82
C GLU A 252 -45.52 -36.21 -34.34
N GLN A 253 -46.07 -36.97 -35.24
CA GLN A 253 -46.53 -38.35 -35.19
C GLN A 253 -45.45 -39.29 -34.63
N GLN A 254 -45.85 -40.09 -33.63
CA GLN A 254 -45.17 -41.27 -33.17
C GLN A 254 -44.98 -42.29 -34.30
N CYS A 255 -43.78 -42.48 -34.80
CA CYS A 255 -43.41 -43.70 -35.52
C CYS A 255 -43.10 -44.80 -34.51
N GLN A 256 -44.03 -45.74 -34.41
CA GLN A 256 -43.87 -47.05 -33.80
C GLN A 256 -42.83 -47.83 -34.61
N ILE A 257 -41.72 -48.18 -33.95
CA ILE A 257 -40.80 -49.23 -34.44
C ILE A 257 -40.99 -50.45 -33.55
N ASP A 258 -41.53 -51.44 -34.21
CA ASP A 258 -41.88 -52.78 -33.76
C ASP A 258 -40.67 -53.56 -33.23
N ASN A 259 -40.89 -54.15 -32.06
CA ASN A 259 -39.89 -54.93 -31.34
C ASN A 259 -40.04 -56.40 -31.80
N ARG A 260 -39.12 -56.94 -32.63
CA ARG A 260 -38.97 -58.38 -32.86
C ARG A 260 -37.62 -58.88 -32.40
N GLN A 261 -37.75 -59.67 -31.34
CA GLN A 261 -36.94 -60.75 -30.78
C GLN A 261 -35.90 -61.37 -31.70
N ARG A 262 -34.76 -61.68 -31.14
CA ARG A 262 -33.98 -62.95 -31.14
C ARG A 262 -32.76 -62.66 -30.26
N GLY A 263 -32.49 -63.41 -29.26
CA GLY A 263 -32.53 -64.83 -28.93
C GLY A 263 -31.11 -65.45 -29.07
N GLN A 264 -30.54 -65.82 -27.93
CA GLN A 264 -29.50 -66.86 -27.75
C GLN A 264 -28.16 -66.65 -28.46
N GLU A 265 -27.02 -66.93 -27.98
CA GLU A 265 -26.40 -67.95 -27.14
C GLU A 265 -24.94 -67.59 -26.83
N GLU A 266 -24.51 -68.00 -25.64
CA GLU A 266 -23.22 -68.62 -25.27
C GLU A 266 -21.85 -68.06 -25.71
N ARG A 267 -21.01 -67.67 -24.86
CA ARG A 267 -20.05 -68.41 -23.99
C ARG A 267 -19.30 -67.47 -23.09
#